data_5e78421252af536c886f920ca15b37d2
#
_entry.id   5e78421252af536c886f920ca15b37d2
#
_cell.length_a   1.000
_cell.length_b   1.000
_cell.length_c   1.000
_cell.angle_alpha   90.00
_cell.angle_beta   90.00
_cell.angle_gamma   90.00
#
_symmetry.space_group_name_H-M   'P 1'
#
loop_
_entity.id
_entity.type
_entity.pdbx_description
1 polymer ?
#
loop_
_entity_poly.entity_id
_entity_poly.type
_entity_poly.pdbx_seq_one_letter_code
_entity_poly.pdbx_strand_id
1 'polypeptide(L)'
;PTYPHILAFALQMQLLTAKDFPFPLLGLIHLSNRIRVLRPLGGVNRVRVSVQVQNLQPHAKGVTFDLVTTLDDQLGSLWEAESRMLCRGVKLEGEPVEQVLASTLPLSEVAHWKAPADIGRQYAKVSGDYNPIHLSAASAKLFGFPSAIAHGLWNKARTLAALADHLSTANLEITVQFQKPVRLPS
;
A
#
# COMPACT_ATOMS: atom_id res chain seq x y z
N PRO A 1 -7.75 10.37 1.88
CA PRO A 1 -6.55 10.28 1.02
C PRO A 1 -6.30 8.88 0.43
N THR A 2 -6.74 7.79 1.10
CA THR A 2 -6.50 6.39 0.67
C THR A 2 -7.54 5.84 -0.30
N TYR A 3 -8.74 6.43 -0.38
CA TYR A 3 -9.83 5.94 -1.25
C TYR A 3 -9.45 5.87 -2.75
N PRO A 4 -8.70 6.82 -3.34
CA PRO A 4 -8.27 6.72 -4.73
C PRO A 4 -7.47 5.46 -5.06
N HIS A 5 -6.72 4.92 -4.09
CA HIS A 5 -6.02 3.64 -4.27
C HIS A 5 -7.01 2.49 -4.55
N ILE A 6 -8.17 2.48 -3.88
CA ILE A 6 -9.22 1.47 -4.11
C ILE A 6 -9.79 1.58 -5.53
N LEU A 7 -9.99 2.80 -6.04
CA LEU A 7 -10.45 3.01 -7.42
C LEU A 7 -9.45 2.48 -8.46
N ALA A 8 -8.16 2.58 -8.15
CA ALA A 8 -7.08 2.15 -9.03
C ALA A 8 -6.75 0.65 -8.92
N PHE A 9 -7.22 -0.04 -7.86
CA PHE A 9 -6.78 -1.39 -7.52
C PHE A 9 -6.99 -2.40 -8.64
N ALA A 10 -8.13 -2.37 -9.33
CA ALA A 10 -8.38 -3.27 -10.47
C ALA A 10 -7.36 -3.07 -11.59
N LEU A 11 -6.98 -1.82 -11.90
CA LEU A 11 -5.97 -1.52 -12.91
C LEU A 11 -4.56 -1.93 -12.46
N GLN A 12 -4.25 -1.76 -11.16
CA GLN A 12 -3.01 -2.26 -10.57
C GLN A 12 -2.91 -3.79 -10.70
N MET A 13 -3.99 -4.51 -10.40
CA MET A 13 -4.04 -5.97 -10.54
C MET A 13 -3.90 -6.39 -12.01
N GLN A 14 -4.54 -5.71 -12.94
CA GLN A 14 -4.40 -5.96 -14.36
C GLN A 14 -2.93 -5.85 -14.83
N LEU A 15 -2.23 -4.81 -14.37
CA LEU A 15 -0.81 -4.63 -14.67
C LEU A 15 0.05 -5.74 -14.04
N LEU A 16 -0.13 -6.02 -12.75
CA LEU A 16 0.68 -6.99 -12.00
C LEU A 16 0.40 -8.45 -12.39
N THR A 17 -0.70 -8.73 -13.09
CA THR A 17 -1.05 -10.06 -13.62
C THR A 17 -0.88 -10.17 -15.13
N ALA A 18 -0.38 -9.13 -15.79
CA ALA A 18 -0.10 -9.17 -17.21
C ALA A 18 0.94 -10.25 -17.54
N LYS A 19 0.84 -10.87 -18.72
CA LYS A 19 1.72 -11.99 -19.10
C LYS A 19 3.19 -11.62 -19.19
N ASP A 20 3.47 -10.37 -19.47
CA ASP A 20 4.81 -9.77 -19.58
C ASP A 20 5.31 -9.15 -18.28
N PHE A 21 4.50 -9.17 -17.21
CA PHE A 21 4.96 -8.73 -15.91
C PHE A 21 5.93 -9.78 -15.30
N PRO A 22 7.18 -9.41 -14.97
CA PRO A 22 8.23 -10.40 -14.71
C PRO A 22 8.18 -11.03 -13.32
N PHE A 23 7.30 -10.58 -12.43
CA PHE A 23 7.28 -11.04 -11.03
C PHE A 23 5.95 -11.71 -10.66
N PRO A 24 5.96 -12.76 -9.82
CA PRO A 24 4.74 -13.37 -9.33
C PRO A 24 3.99 -12.39 -8.41
N LEU A 25 2.68 -12.21 -8.66
CA LEU A 25 1.82 -11.36 -7.81
C LEU A 25 1.80 -11.85 -6.36
N LEU A 26 1.66 -13.17 -6.18
CA LEU A 26 1.66 -13.79 -4.86
C LEU A 26 3.08 -13.78 -4.27
N GLY A 27 3.22 -13.20 -3.08
CA GLY A 27 4.52 -13.05 -2.42
C GLY A 27 5.15 -11.67 -2.57
N LEU A 28 4.54 -10.75 -3.31
CA LEU A 28 4.91 -9.34 -3.28
C LEU A 28 4.67 -8.78 -1.88
N ILE A 29 5.65 -8.04 -1.37
CA ILE A 29 5.60 -7.41 -0.05
C ILE A 29 5.55 -5.90 -0.24
N HIS A 30 4.56 -5.26 0.35
CA HIS A 30 4.43 -3.81 0.36
C HIS A 30 5.35 -3.23 1.44
N LEU A 31 6.43 -2.55 1.05
CA LEU A 31 7.44 -1.98 1.96
C LEU A 31 7.06 -0.58 2.42
N SER A 32 6.60 0.27 1.52
CA SER A 32 6.21 1.64 1.83
C SER A 32 5.17 2.16 0.84
N ASN A 33 4.43 3.16 1.28
CA ASN A 33 3.47 3.84 0.42
C ASN A 33 3.49 5.34 0.70
N ARG A 34 3.73 6.14 -0.33
CA ARG A 34 3.61 7.59 -0.33
C ARG A 34 2.35 7.98 -1.08
N ILE A 35 1.54 8.87 -0.52
CA ILE A 35 0.36 9.48 -1.15
C ILE A 35 0.55 11.00 -1.14
N ARG A 36 0.29 11.63 -2.27
CA ARG A 36 0.18 13.08 -2.42
C ARG A 36 -1.22 13.44 -2.84
N VAL A 37 -1.89 14.27 -2.06
CA VAL A 37 -3.18 14.87 -2.42
C VAL A 37 -2.88 16.30 -2.86
N LEU A 38 -2.90 16.53 -4.16
CA LEU A 38 -2.51 17.82 -4.75
C LEU A 38 -3.65 18.82 -4.72
N ARG A 39 -4.88 18.33 -4.98
CA ARG A 39 -6.11 19.13 -4.96
C ARG A 39 -7.23 18.37 -4.26
N PRO A 40 -8.26 19.05 -3.74
CA PRO A 40 -9.42 18.40 -3.14
C PRO A 40 -10.09 17.44 -4.12
N LEU A 41 -10.49 16.27 -3.62
CA LEU A 41 -11.17 15.23 -4.42
C LEU A 41 -12.69 15.41 -4.43
N GLY A 42 -13.23 16.28 -3.56
CA GLY A 42 -14.66 16.58 -3.50
C GLY A 42 -15.15 17.27 -4.76
N GLY A 43 -16.32 16.84 -5.27
CA GLY A 43 -16.93 17.44 -6.47
C GLY A 43 -16.36 16.95 -7.81
N VAL A 44 -15.33 16.08 -7.80
CA VAL A 44 -14.75 15.51 -9.02
C VAL A 44 -15.61 14.33 -9.48
N ASN A 45 -16.19 14.42 -10.67
CA ASN A 45 -17.11 13.41 -11.21
C ASN A 45 -16.45 12.45 -12.22
N ARG A 46 -15.29 12.81 -12.78
CA ARG A 46 -14.57 12.00 -13.75
C ARG A 46 -13.07 12.17 -13.55
N VAL A 47 -12.38 11.04 -13.50
CA VAL A 47 -10.92 10.98 -13.41
C VAL A 47 -10.35 10.03 -14.45
N ARG A 48 -9.13 10.32 -14.89
CA ARG A 48 -8.26 9.37 -15.56
C ARG A 48 -7.38 8.72 -14.49
N VAL A 49 -7.33 7.41 -14.49
CA VAL A 49 -6.43 6.63 -13.62
C VAL A 49 -5.31 6.07 -14.47
N SER A 50 -4.07 6.28 -14.07
CA SER A 50 -2.89 5.70 -14.71
C SER A 50 -2.08 4.93 -13.68
N VAL A 51 -1.54 3.77 -14.11
CA VAL A 51 -0.68 2.92 -13.27
C VAL A 51 0.56 2.54 -14.06
N GLN A 52 1.72 2.65 -13.46
CA GLN A 52 3.01 2.29 -14.08
C GLN A 52 3.93 1.66 -13.03
N VAL A 53 4.86 0.82 -13.52
CA VAL A 53 5.96 0.28 -12.72
C VAL A 53 7.23 1.04 -13.05
N GLN A 54 7.95 1.46 -12.02
CA GLN A 54 9.18 2.25 -12.13
C GLN A 54 10.22 1.78 -11.10
N ASN A 55 11.43 2.32 -11.19
CA ASN A 55 12.49 2.18 -10.18
C ASN A 55 12.76 0.73 -9.77
N LEU A 56 12.96 -0.14 -10.76
CA LEU A 56 13.44 -1.48 -10.51
C LEU A 56 14.86 -1.43 -9.93
N GLN A 57 15.04 -1.97 -8.72
CA GLN A 57 16.30 -1.89 -7.99
C GLN A 57 16.65 -3.21 -7.31
N PRO A 58 17.94 -3.57 -7.23
CA PRO A 58 18.41 -4.67 -6.43
C PRO A 58 18.17 -4.40 -4.93
N HIS A 59 17.85 -5.46 -4.20
CA HIS A 59 17.60 -5.41 -2.76
C HIS A 59 18.20 -6.66 -2.10
N ALA A 60 18.69 -6.58 -0.86
CA ALA A 60 19.33 -7.70 -0.16
C ALA A 60 18.49 -8.99 -0.10
N LYS A 61 17.15 -8.89 -0.20
CA LYS A 61 16.21 -10.03 -0.16
C LYS A 61 15.55 -10.33 -1.50
N GLY A 62 15.90 -9.61 -2.57
CA GLY A 62 15.26 -9.76 -3.87
C GLY A 62 15.37 -8.52 -4.75
N VAL A 63 14.26 -8.09 -5.29
CA VAL A 63 14.13 -6.93 -6.18
C VAL A 63 13.04 -6.03 -5.67
N THR A 64 13.25 -4.72 -5.67
CA THR A 64 12.19 -3.73 -5.41
C THR A 64 11.81 -2.99 -6.67
N PHE A 65 10.56 -2.55 -6.73
CA PHE A 65 10.04 -1.65 -7.74
C PHE A 65 8.95 -0.76 -7.15
N ASP A 66 8.67 0.37 -7.80
CA ASP A 66 7.61 1.27 -7.42
C ASP A 66 6.41 1.10 -8.34
N LEU A 67 5.24 0.85 -7.76
CA LEU A 67 3.95 0.91 -8.42
C LEU A 67 3.41 2.32 -8.24
N VAL A 68 3.50 3.12 -9.30
CA VAL A 68 3.06 4.52 -9.32
C VAL A 68 1.66 4.62 -9.88
N THR A 69 0.78 5.30 -9.17
CA THR A 69 -0.61 5.50 -9.55
C THR A 69 -0.94 6.99 -9.53
N THR A 70 -1.54 7.50 -10.60
CA THR A 70 -2.00 8.89 -10.68
C THR A 70 -3.48 8.97 -10.98
N LEU A 71 -4.14 9.98 -10.42
CA LEU A 71 -5.49 10.38 -10.76
C LEU A 71 -5.47 11.81 -11.27
N ASP A 72 -5.92 12.00 -12.50
CA ASP A 72 -6.00 13.30 -13.16
C ASP A 72 -7.43 13.62 -13.56
N ASP A 73 -7.80 14.91 -13.53
CA ASP A 73 -9.01 15.44 -14.16
C ASP A 73 -8.63 16.34 -15.35
N GLN A 74 -9.59 17.13 -15.84
CA GLN A 74 -9.35 18.08 -16.94
C GLN A 74 -8.39 19.22 -16.58
N LEU A 75 -8.19 19.47 -15.29
CA LEU A 75 -7.32 20.53 -14.75
C LEU A 75 -5.93 20.01 -14.36
N GLY A 76 -5.65 18.71 -14.57
CA GLY A 76 -4.37 18.05 -14.24
C GLY A 76 -4.44 17.16 -13.01
N SER A 77 -3.27 16.90 -12.40
CA SER A 77 -3.16 15.92 -11.32
C SER A 77 -3.88 16.32 -10.05
N LEU A 78 -4.65 15.36 -9.53
CA LEU A 78 -5.40 15.45 -8.28
C LEU A 78 -4.70 14.71 -7.14
N TRP A 79 -4.20 13.52 -7.47
CA TRP A 79 -3.71 12.59 -6.48
C TRP A 79 -2.68 11.64 -7.10
N GLU A 80 -1.65 11.36 -6.34
CA GLU A 80 -0.58 10.44 -6.72
C GLU A 80 -0.29 9.47 -5.57
N ALA A 81 0.06 8.24 -5.90
CA ALA A 81 0.61 7.29 -4.94
C ALA A 81 1.78 6.52 -5.52
N GLU A 82 2.74 6.25 -4.67
CA GLU A 82 3.89 5.40 -4.94
C GLU A 82 3.93 4.30 -3.90
N SER A 83 3.82 3.06 -4.35
CA SER A 83 3.90 1.86 -3.52
C SER A 83 5.18 1.13 -3.83
N ARG A 84 6.14 1.10 -2.88
CA ARG A 84 7.35 0.31 -3.01
C ARG A 84 7.05 -1.14 -2.69
N MET A 85 7.27 -2.00 -3.67
CA MET A 85 7.04 -3.44 -3.58
C MET A 85 8.37 -4.18 -3.57
N LEU A 86 8.44 -5.28 -2.82
CA LEU A 86 9.56 -6.22 -2.81
C LEU A 86 9.09 -7.57 -3.35
N CYS A 87 9.76 -8.07 -4.38
CA CYS A 87 9.69 -9.45 -4.82
C CYS A 87 10.90 -10.22 -4.26
N ARG A 88 10.63 -11.18 -3.37
CA ARG A 88 11.71 -11.99 -2.77
C ARG A 88 12.23 -13.05 -3.72
N GLY A 89 13.50 -13.41 -3.53
CA GLY A 89 14.12 -14.56 -4.22
C GLY A 89 14.49 -14.31 -5.68
N VAL A 90 14.17 -13.16 -6.24
CA VAL A 90 14.62 -12.72 -7.56
C VAL A 90 15.94 -11.96 -7.39
N LYS A 91 16.91 -12.22 -8.25
CA LYS A 91 18.19 -11.51 -8.27
C LYS A 91 18.21 -10.51 -9.40
N LEU A 92 18.68 -9.32 -9.12
CA LEU A 92 19.01 -8.28 -10.10
C LEU A 92 20.48 -7.90 -9.87
N GLU A 93 21.24 -7.75 -10.93
CA GLU A 93 22.63 -7.30 -10.84
C GLU A 93 22.69 -5.86 -10.32
N GLY A 94 23.67 -5.58 -9.47
CA GLY A 94 23.92 -4.28 -8.87
C GLY A 94 23.99 -4.33 -7.34
N GLU A 95 24.49 -3.25 -6.77
CA GLU A 95 24.56 -3.10 -5.31
C GLU A 95 23.15 -2.93 -4.72
N PRO A 96 22.80 -3.69 -3.66
CA PRO A 96 21.52 -3.54 -3.00
C PRO A 96 21.29 -2.14 -2.45
N VAL A 97 20.16 -1.55 -2.81
CA VAL A 97 19.76 -0.24 -2.26
C VAL A 97 19.07 -0.46 -0.91
N GLU A 98 19.69 0.09 0.14
CA GLU A 98 19.10 0.05 1.47
C GLU A 98 17.95 1.05 1.60
N GLN A 99 16.84 0.58 2.17
CA GLN A 99 15.74 1.46 2.52
C GLN A 99 16.10 2.25 3.78
N VAL A 100 16.19 3.56 3.67
CA VAL A 100 16.35 4.44 4.84
C VAL A 100 15.07 4.35 5.68
N LEU A 101 15.19 3.81 6.89
CA LEU A 101 14.08 3.79 7.84
C LEU A 101 13.85 5.21 8.39
N ALA A 102 12.58 5.58 8.50
CA ALA A 102 12.23 6.82 9.17
C ALA A 102 12.77 6.81 10.61
N SER A 103 13.30 7.94 11.05
CA SER A 103 13.78 8.10 12.43
C SER A 103 12.63 7.86 13.41
N THR A 104 12.91 7.08 14.45
CA THR A 104 11.98 6.87 15.56
C THR A 104 12.12 8.04 16.54
N LEU A 105 11.33 9.08 16.31
CA LEU A 105 11.16 10.12 17.34
C LEU A 105 10.27 9.58 18.47
N PRO A 106 10.43 10.04 19.71
CA PRO A 106 9.49 9.73 20.76
C PRO A 106 8.11 10.27 20.37
N LEU A 107 7.12 9.38 20.28
CA LEU A 107 5.77 9.71 19.86
C LEU A 107 4.83 9.62 21.06
N SER A 108 3.90 10.57 21.18
CA SER A 108 2.79 10.49 22.11
C SER A 108 1.67 9.67 21.49
N GLU A 109 1.01 8.83 22.29
CA GLU A 109 -0.20 8.13 21.85
C GLU A 109 -1.34 9.13 21.64
N VAL A 110 -1.94 9.12 20.46
CA VAL A 110 -3.07 10.01 20.10
C VAL A 110 -4.37 9.22 19.91
N ALA A 111 -4.31 7.92 19.68
CA ALA A 111 -5.48 7.08 19.52
C ALA A 111 -5.13 5.60 19.73
N HIS A 112 -6.12 4.85 20.19
CA HIS A 112 -6.07 3.40 20.34
C HIS A 112 -7.28 2.75 19.68
N TRP A 113 -7.08 1.63 18.98
CA TRP A 113 -8.16 0.85 18.39
C TRP A 113 -7.79 -0.63 18.30
N LYS A 114 -8.82 -1.47 18.24
CA LYS A 114 -8.66 -2.91 18.04
C LYS A 114 -8.71 -3.25 16.55
N ALA A 115 -7.92 -4.23 16.15
CA ALA A 115 -8.00 -4.86 14.83
C ALA A 115 -8.66 -6.25 14.98
N PRO A 116 -9.97 -6.39 14.70
CA PRO A 116 -10.67 -7.67 14.87
C PRO A 116 -10.14 -8.76 13.92
N ALA A 117 -10.34 -10.02 14.29
CA ALA A 117 -9.83 -11.17 13.51
C ALA A 117 -10.34 -11.21 12.05
N ASP A 118 -11.48 -10.61 11.77
CA ASP A 118 -12.12 -10.59 10.45
C ASP A 118 -11.89 -9.31 9.65
N ILE A 119 -11.14 -8.33 10.20
CA ILE A 119 -10.93 -7.03 9.53
C ILE A 119 -10.28 -7.19 8.16
N GLY A 120 -9.41 -8.20 7.97
CA GLY A 120 -8.85 -8.51 6.67
C GLY A 120 -9.93 -8.82 5.63
N ARG A 121 -10.91 -9.65 5.96
CA ARG A 121 -12.04 -9.97 5.08
C ARG A 121 -12.98 -8.78 4.87
N GLN A 122 -13.21 -7.98 5.92
CA GLN A 122 -14.03 -6.77 5.80
C GLN A 122 -13.38 -5.77 4.82
N TYR A 123 -12.08 -5.52 4.98
CA TYR A 123 -11.36 -4.61 4.10
C TYR A 123 -11.24 -5.15 2.67
N ALA A 124 -11.04 -6.46 2.49
CA ALA A 124 -11.02 -7.09 1.17
C ALA A 124 -12.31 -6.83 0.37
N LYS A 125 -13.49 -6.88 1.02
CA LYS A 125 -14.78 -6.56 0.37
C LYS A 125 -14.86 -5.13 -0.16
N VAL A 126 -14.18 -4.19 0.50
CA VAL A 126 -14.19 -2.77 0.11
C VAL A 126 -13.08 -2.46 -0.89
N SER A 127 -11.90 -3.02 -0.69
CA SER A 127 -10.70 -2.71 -1.48
C SER A 127 -10.55 -3.56 -2.73
N GLY A 128 -11.17 -4.74 -2.77
CA GLY A 128 -10.90 -5.76 -3.79
C GLY A 128 -9.63 -6.57 -3.54
N ASP A 129 -8.86 -6.28 -2.49
CA ASP A 129 -7.63 -6.98 -2.16
C ASP A 129 -7.92 -8.27 -1.36
N TYR A 130 -8.08 -9.36 -2.08
CA TYR A 130 -8.31 -10.70 -1.53
C TYR A 130 -7.01 -11.51 -1.36
N ASN A 131 -5.88 -10.87 -1.15
CA ASN A 131 -4.62 -11.59 -0.90
C ASN A 131 -4.81 -12.55 0.30
N PRO A 132 -4.55 -13.86 0.13
CA PRO A 132 -4.82 -14.89 1.14
C PRO A 132 -4.21 -14.64 2.51
N ILE A 133 -3.10 -13.88 2.59
CA ILE A 133 -2.44 -13.56 3.87
C ILE A 133 -3.32 -12.74 4.83
N HIS A 134 -4.36 -12.10 4.31
CA HIS A 134 -5.28 -11.25 5.07
C HIS A 134 -6.58 -11.94 5.46
N LEU A 135 -6.91 -13.08 4.83
CA LEU A 135 -8.25 -13.65 4.90
C LEU A 135 -8.44 -14.61 6.07
N SER A 136 -7.45 -15.45 6.36
CA SER A 136 -7.50 -16.43 7.46
C SER A 136 -6.10 -16.82 7.94
N ALA A 137 -6.04 -17.38 9.15
CA ALA A 137 -4.78 -17.94 9.67
C ALA A 137 -4.30 -19.15 8.84
N ALA A 138 -5.24 -19.96 8.33
CA ALA A 138 -4.90 -21.12 7.51
C ALA A 138 -4.23 -20.72 6.19
N SER A 139 -4.83 -19.76 5.47
CA SER A 139 -4.24 -19.26 4.21
C SER A 139 -2.96 -18.48 4.45
N ALA A 140 -2.85 -17.68 5.52
CA ALA A 140 -1.66 -16.92 5.84
C ALA A 140 -0.43 -17.83 6.15
N LYS A 141 -0.66 -18.99 6.78
CA LYS A 141 0.41 -19.95 7.07
C LYS A 141 1.09 -20.50 5.81
N LEU A 142 0.38 -20.61 4.70
CA LEU A 142 0.96 -21.03 3.42
C LEU A 142 2.01 -20.05 2.89
N PHE A 143 1.96 -18.81 3.37
CA PHE A 143 2.89 -17.73 3.00
C PHE A 143 3.85 -17.35 4.14
N GLY A 144 3.97 -18.22 5.17
CA GLY A 144 4.95 -18.04 6.27
C GLY A 144 4.48 -17.10 7.39
N PHE A 145 3.20 -16.72 7.44
CA PHE A 145 2.65 -15.93 8.54
C PHE A 145 1.94 -16.83 9.56
N PRO A 146 2.16 -16.68 10.87
CA PRO A 146 1.54 -17.51 11.89
C PRO A 146 0.03 -17.28 12.05
N SER A 147 -0.48 -16.11 11.65
CA SER A 147 -1.89 -15.72 11.65
C SER A 147 -2.18 -14.81 10.47
N ALA A 148 -3.46 -14.54 10.18
CA ALA A 148 -3.82 -13.48 9.26
C ALA A 148 -3.22 -12.14 9.71
N ILE A 149 -2.94 -11.26 8.76
CA ILE A 149 -2.39 -9.92 9.02
C ILE A 149 -3.30 -8.85 8.43
N ALA A 150 -3.35 -7.68 9.06
CA ALA A 150 -4.11 -6.55 8.51
C ALA A 150 -3.44 -6.03 7.23
N HIS A 151 -4.25 -5.54 6.29
CA HIS A 151 -3.72 -4.85 5.11
C HIS A 151 -2.96 -3.59 5.52
N GLY A 152 -1.81 -3.35 4.88
CA GLY A 152 -1.02 -2.14 5.13
C GLY A 152 -1.82 -0.86 4.90
N LEU A 153 -2.60 -0.81 3.82
CA LEU A 153 -3.44 0.35 3.51
C LEU A 153 -4.64 0.52 4.44
N TRP A 154 -5.15 -0.56 5.04
CA TRP A 154 -6.14 -0.43 6.12
C TRP A 154 -5.52 0.26 7.35
N ASN A 155 -4.32 -0.17 7.77
CA ASN A 155 -3.61 0.46 8.87
C ASN A 155 -3.36 1.95 8.58
N LYS A 156 -2.86 2.28 7.37
CA LYS A 156 -2.68 3.68 6.95
C LYS A 156 -3.98 4.47 7.01
N ALA A 157 -5.07 3.94 6.45
CA ALA A 157 -6.37 4.60 6.45
C ALA A 157 -6.91 4.82 7.87
N ARG A 158 -6.74 3.84 8.76
CA ARG A 158 -7.17 3.93 10.15
C ARG A 158 -6.39 4.98 10.94
N THR A 159 -5.07 5.03 10.74
CA THR A 159 -4.21 6.07 11.33
C THR A 159 -4.62 7.46 10.84
N LEU A 160 -4.85 7.63 9.54
CA LEU A 160 -5.27 8.91 8.97
C LEU A 160 -6.66 9.33 9.47
N ALA A 161 -7.57 8.38 9.70
CA ALA A 161 -8.87 8.67 10.29
C ALA A 161 -8.75 9.20 11.74
N ALA A 162 -7.80 8.67 12.52
CA ALA A 162 -7.52 9.16 13.86
C ALA A 162 -6.88 10.56 13.88
N LEU A 163 -6.27 10.98 12.78
CA LEU A 163 -5.62 12.27 12.63
C LEU A 163 -6.43 13.25 11.77
N ALA A 164 -7.68 12.92 11.40
CA ALA A 164 -8.47 13.65 10.40
C ALA A 164 -8.58 15.14 10.68
N ASP A 165 -8.78 15.53 11.94
CA ASP A 165 -8.93 16.92 12.35
C ASP A 165 -7.62 17.75 12.24
N HIS A 166 -6.49 17.04 12.03
CA HIS A 166 -5.16 17.66 11.88
C HIS A 166 -4.64 17.63 10.44
N LEU A 167 -5.40 17.03 9.50
CA LEU A 167 -4.96 16.87 8.13
C LEU A 167 -5.64 17.86 7.18
N SER A 168 -4.85 18.43 6.27
CA SER A 168 -5.38 19.20 5.14
C SER A 168 -6.09 18.29 4.14
N THR A 169 -7.07 18.84 3.42
CA THR A 169 -7.75 18.16 2.31
C THR A 169 -7.01 18.30 0.97
N ALA A 170 -6.01 19.17 0.91
CA ALA A 170 -5.18 19.41 -0.27
C ALA A 170 -3.74 19.73 0.13
N ASN A 171 -2.81 19.64 -0.82
CA ASN A 171 -1.38 19.84 -0.59
C ASN A 171 -0.85 19.00 0.59
N LEU A 172 -1.31 17.76 0.64
CA LEU A 172 -1.00 16.81 1.71
C LEU A 172 -0.12 15.69 1.17
N GLU A 173 1.03 15.46 1.80
CA GLU A 173 1.86 14.29 1.56
C GLU A 173 1.87 13.38 2.79
N ILE A 174 1.68 12.09 2.57
CA ILE A 174 1.64 11.08 3.61
C ILE A 174 2.53 9.90 3.20
N THR A 175 3.59 9.68 3.95
CA THR A 175 4.47 8.53 3.76
C THR A 175 4.31 7.55 4.93
N VAL A 176 4.25 6.26 4.62
CA VAL A 176 4.25 5.17 5.59
C VAL A 176 5.26 4.11 5.18
N GLN A 177 5.94 3.53 6.17
CA GLN A 177 6.80 2.36 6.02
C GLN A 177 6.22 1.19 6.80
N PHE A 178 6.03 0.04 6.13
CA PHE A 178 5.45 -1.16 6.72
C PHE A 178 6.57 -2.05 7.27
N GLN A 179 7.00 -1.77 8.50
CA GLN A 179 8.15 -2.43 9.12
C GLN A 179 7.82 -3.83 9.66
N LYS A 180 6.62 -4.01 10.23
CA LYS A 180 6.16 -5.27 10.80
C LYS A 180 4.68 -5.52 10.46
N PRO A 181 4.30 -6.79 10.22
CA PRO A 181 2.89 -7.13 10.04
C PRO A 181 2.09 -6.95 11.33
N VAL A 182 0.92 -6.34 11.22
CA VAL A 182 -0.07 -6.29 12.30
C VAL A 182 -0.87 -7.59 12.26
N ARG A 183 -0.64 -8.48 13.23
CA ARG A 183 -1.31 -9.79 13.31
C ARG A 183 -2.75 -9.62 13.77
N LEU A 184 -3.63 -10.47 13.26
CA LEU A 184 -5.04 -10.45 13.62
C LEU A 184 -5.40 -11.61 14.54
N PRO A 185 -6.20 -11.36 15.62
CA PRO A 185 -6.63 -10.05 16.12
C PRO A 185 -5.52 -9.31 16.87
N SER A 186 -5.63 -7.99 17.02
CA SER A 186 -4.76 -7.15 17.86
C SER A 186 -5.49 -5.89 18.34
#